data_b69485f88233933da4dc6f8769fcae03
#
_entry.id   b69485f88233933da4dc6f8769fcae03
#
_cell.length_a   1.000
_cell.length_b   1.000
_cell.length_c   1.000
_cell.angle_alpha   90.00
_cell.angle_beta   90.00
_cell.angle_gamma   90.00
#
_symmetry.space_group_name_H-M   'P 1'
#
loop_
_entity.id
_entity.type
_entity.pdbx_description
1 polymer ?
#
loop_
_entity_poly.entity_id
_entity_poly.type
_entity_poly.pdbx_seq_one_letter_code
_entity_poly.pdbx_strand_id
1 'polypeptide(L)'
;LLGGFSINGPIQTYPDGAILLKKYAVLDRVFHLRAKQDALYYAAKKIVALSPDIDFGKLAEKNVRFTTRTLLVSESLAEAAVPLFDEKTDIVILPDGCAYVDDDAELNEALFKRYGGKLYIDGDLSVTPDSASVLDQVAYLQVKGDLMVCRSLKDRVQELDAVYDELRVVGGLLIRNRPALEITAGLLADAEDGVSIADCANVTFAEDVTPELLKGQLMSITDSIVFCAGKEQMNIVQALAEDCCVSYLEPGEEDGEDWDDEDKNTVKINTAFHTF
;
A
#
# COMPACT_ATOMS: atom_id res chain seq x y z
N LEU A 1 -23.47 -6.53 39.92
CA LEU A 1 -23.73 -5.65 38.78
C LEU A 1 -22.44 -5.58 37.92
N LEU A 2 -22.31 -6.51 36.94
CA LEU A 2 -21.28 -6.44 35.92
C LEU A 2 -21.78 -5.46 34.86
N GLY A 3 -21.18 -4.29 34.82
CA GLY A 3 -21.40 -3.32 33.76
C GLY A 3 -20.97 -3.94 32.43
N GLY A 4 -21.89 -3.96 31.44
CA GLY A 4 -21.63 -4.50 30.14
C GLY A 4 -20.53 -3.69 29.43
N PHE A 5 -19.35 -4.29 29.22
CA PHE A 5 -18.35 -3.77 28.32
C PHE A 5 -18.76 -4.11 26.88
N SER A 6 -19.02 -3.10 26.08
CA SER A 6 -19.19 -3.26 24.64
C SER A 6 -17.80 -3.35 24.00
N ILE A 7 -17.43 -4.51 23.50
CA ILE A 7 -16.18 -4.68 22.73
C ILE A 7 -16.50 -4.31 21.29
N ASN A 8 -16.12 -3.11 20.88
CA ASN A 8 -16.18 -2.68 19.48
C ASN A 8 -14.91 -3.16 18.76
N GLY A 9 -14.94 -4.36 18.20
CA GLY A 9 -13.86 -4.93 17.40
C GLY A 9 -14.06 -6.45 17.18
N PRO A 10 -13.46 -7.03 16.13
CA PRO A 10 -13.57 -8.47 15.90
C PRO A 10 -12.87 -9.23 17.05
N ILE A 11 -13.61 -10.13 17.70
CA ILE A 11 -13.04 -11.04 18.70
C ILE A 11 -12.15 -12.02 17.96
N GLN A 12 -10.83 -11.93 18.17
CA GLN A 12 -9.88 -12.94 17.68
C GLN A 12 -9.85 -14.10 18.67
N THR A 13 -10.28 -15.28 18.23
CA THR A 13 -10.08 -16.53 18.95
C THR A 13 -8.74 -17.15 18.55
N TYR A 14 -7.98 -17.62 19.52
CA TYR A 14 -6.73 -18.36 19.31
C TYR A 14 -6.77 -19.66 20.07
N PRO A 15 -5.98 -20.69 19.67
CA PRO A 15 -5.97 -21.98 20.33
C PRO A 15 -5.59 -21.88 21.80
N ASP A 16 -6.27 -22.62 22.67
CA ASP A 16 -5.97 -22.67 24.09
C ASP A 16 -4.52 -23.13 24.33
N GLY A 17 -3.82 -22.43 25.22
CA GLY A 17 -2.42 -22.72 25.53
C GLY A 17 -1.39 -22.25 24.50
N ALA A 18 -1.82 -21.60 23.41
CA ALA A 18 -0.90 -21.08 22.42
C ALA A 18 -0.08 -19.89 22.93
N ILE A 19 1.19 -19.87 22.57
CA ILE A 19 2.08 -18.72 22.79
C ILE A 19 1.87 -17.73 21.66
N LEU A 20 1.41 -16.52 21.99
CA LEU A 20 1.09 -15.50 21.01
C LEU A 20 2.37 -14.85 20.48
N LEU A 21 2.51 -14.86 19.15
CA LEU A 21 3.48 -14.07 18.41
C LEU A 21 2.85 -12.74 17.98
N LYS A 22 3.65 -11.85 17.38
CA LYS A 22 3.10 -10.67 16.71
C LYS A 22 2.15 -11.11 15.58
N LYS A 23 1.22 -10.23 15.19
CA LYS A 23 0.28 -10.45 14.10
C LYS A 23 0.99 -10.88 12.79
N TYR A 24 2.15 -10.29 12.53
CA TYR A 24 3.14 -10.65 11.53
C TYR A 24 4.42 -11.04 12.26
N ALA A 25 4.83 -12.28 12.16
CA ALA A 25 5.99 -12.80 12.86
C ALA A 25 7.05 -13.25 11.85
N VAL A 26 8.26 -12.72 11.99
CA VAL A 26 9.43 -13.17 11.22
C VAL A 26 10.24 -14.10 12.09
N LEU A 27 10.46 -15.34 11.64
CA LEU A 27 11.32 -16.28 12.30
C LEU A 27 12.78 -15.96 11.96
N ASP A 28 13.61 -15.89 12.99
CA ASP A 28 15.04 -15.68 12.87
C ASP A 28 15.85 -16.96 13.12
N ARG A 29 17.14 -16.93 12.78
CA ARG A 29 18.08 -18.04 12.97
C ARG A 29 18.18 -18.55 14.41
N VAL A 30 17.80 -17.73 15.38
CA VAL A 30 17.89 -18.08 16.81
C VAL A 30 16.54 -18.44 17.44
N PHE A 31 15.47 -18.47 16.66
CA PHE A 31 14.13 -18.76 17.17
C PHE A 31 14.10 -20.14 17.86
N HIS A 32 14.75 -21.15 17.29
CA HIS A 32 14.81 -22.50 17.85
C HIS A 32 15.45 -22.54 19.26
N LEU A 33 16.36 -21.62 19.61
CA LEU A 33 16.97 -21.53 20.93
C LEU A 33 15.98 -21.09 22.00
N ARG A 34 15.06 -20.19 21.62
CA ARG A 34 14.03 -19.58 22.49
C ARG A 34 12.73 -20.37 22.52
N ALA A 35 12.54 -21.25 21.56
CA ALA A 35 11.34 -22.07 21.46
C ALA A 35 11.26 -23.06 22.64
N LYS A 36 10.07 -23.11 23.25
CA LYS A 36 9.78 -24.04 24.36
C LYS A 36 9.45 -25.43 23.82
N GLN A 37 9.73 -26.43 24.63
CA GLN A 37 9.33 -27.82 24.36
C GLN A 37 7.80 -27.93 24.31
N ASP A 38 7.26 -28.71 23.36
CA ASP A 38 5.84 -28.99 23.16
C ASP A 38 4.97 -27.73 23.00
N ALA A 39 5.55 -26.64 22.47
CA ALA A 39 4.86 -25.38 22.37
C ALA A 39 4.08 -25.26 21.06
N LEU A 40 2.87 -24.71 21.17
CA LEU A 40 2.10 -24.20 20.06
C LEU A 40 2.27 -22.68 19.96
N TYR A 41 2.77 -22.18 18.84
CA TYR A 41 2.90 -20.76 18.55
C TYR A 41 1.80 -20.29 17.62
N TYR A 42 1.21 -19.13 17.90
CA TYR A 42 0.13 -18.55 17.10
C TYR A 42 0.49 -17.14 16.62
N ALA A 43 0.37 -16.93 15.31
CA ALA A 43 0.41 -15.61 14.69
C ALA A 43 -0.89 -15.37 13.91
N ALA A 44 -1.59 -14.27 14.21
CA ALA A 44 -2.95 -14.06 13.69
C ALA A 44 -3.05 -13.94 12.16
N LYS A 45 -2.00 -13.44 11.50
CA LYS A 45 -2.03 -13.26 10.05
C LYS A 45 -0.96 -14.05 9.32
N LYS A 46 0.33 -13.88 9.71
CA LYS A 46 1.43 -14.37 8.89
C LYS A 46 2.65 -14.76 9.71
N ILE A 47 3.31 -15.84 9.30
CA ILE A 47 4.66 -16.20 9.71
C ILE A 47 5.55 -16.16 8.47
N VAL A 48 6.72 -15.51 8.60
CA VAL A 48 7.72 -15.36 7.53
C VAL A 48 8.98 -16.11 7.93
N ALA A 49 9.40 -17.06 7.11
CA ALA A 49 10.52 -17.96 7.33
C ALA A 49 11.41 -18.03 6.07
N LEU A 50 12.07 -16.91 5.75
CA LEU A 50 12.89 -16.76 4.53
C LEU A 50 14.40 -16.81 4.80
N SER A 51 14.84 -16.73 6.07
CA SER A 51 16.26 -16.84 6.39
C SER A 51 16.72 -18.31 6.24
N PRO A 52 17.76 -18.59 5.45
CA PRO A 52 18.24 -19.96 5.25
C PRO A 52 18.79 -20.62 6.52
N ASP A 53 19.11 -19.80 7.55
CA ASP A 53 19.69 -20.27 8.80
C ASP A 53 18.64 -20.73 9.83
N ILE A 54 17.34 -20.75 9.49
CA ILE A 54 16.29 -21.25 10.40
C ILE A 54 16.38 -22.76 10.50
N ASP A 55 16.56 -23.27 11.72
CA ASP A 55 16.67 -24.70 11.99
C ASP A 55 15.31 -25.30 12.38
N PHE A 56 14.53 -25.69 11.37
CA PHE A 56 13.25 -26.38 11.58
C PHE A 56 13.42 -27.79 12.13
N GLY A 57 14.56 -28.45 11.91
CA GLY A 57 14.86 -29.74 12.49
C GLY A 57 14.88 -29.66 14.02
N LYS A 58 15.56 -28.67 14.59
CA LYS A 58 15.56 -28.45 16.04
C LYS A 58 14.20 -28.05 16.60
N LEU A 59 13.37 -27.35 15.81
CA LEU A 59 11.99 -27.05 16.20
C LEU A 59 11.13 -28.31 16.21
N ALA A 60 11.33 -29.21 15.26
CA ALA A 60 10.67 -30.53 15.21
C ALA A 60 11.09 -31.43 16.39
N GLU A 61 12.39 -31.48 16.72
CA GLU A 61 12.89 -32.20 17.88
C GLU A 61 12.27 -31.72 19.21
N LYS A 62 11.95 -30.42 19.29
CA LYS A 62 11.22 -29.83 20.42
C LYS A 62 9.70 -29.99 20.32
N ASN A 63 9.19 -30.72 19.35
CA ASN A 63 7.75 -30.87 19.10
C ASN A 63 7.01 -29.53 19.02
N VAL A 64 7.63 -28.52 18.42
CA VAL A 64 7.01 -27.19 18.20
C VAL A 64 5.98 -27.27 17.07
N ARG A 65 4.87 -26.57 17.25
CA ARG A 65 3.82 -26.42 16.25
C ARG A 65 3.49 -24.93 16.07
N PHE A 66 3.02 -24.61 14.87
CA PHE A 66 2.60 -23.26 14.51
C PHE A 66 1.18 -23.24 13.96
N THR A 67 0.42 -22.23 14.33
CA THR A 67 -0.87 -21.91 13.72
C THR A 67 -0.84 -20.46 13.25
N THR A 68 -1.12 -20.26 11.98
CA THR A 68 -1.21 -18.94 11.34
C THR A 68 -2.12 -19.04 10.13
N ARG A 69 -2.57 -17.89 9.60
CA ARG A 69 -3.31 -17.88 8.34
C ARG A 69 -2.41 -18.18 7.15
N THR A 70 -1.22 -17.55 7.10
CA THR A 70 -0.30 -17.69 5.97
C THR A 70 1.13 -17.94 6.46
N LEU A 71 1.83 -18.88 5.84
CA LEU A 71 3.26 -19.08 5.96
C LEU A 71 3.93 -18.64 4.65
N LEU A 72 4.89 -17.69 4.75
CA LEU A 72 5.84 -17.43 3.68
C LEU A 72 7.13 -18.18 4.01
N VAL A 73 7.58 -19.07 3.14
CA VAL A 73 8.74 -19.92 3.37
C VAL A 73 9.63 -19.98 2.13
N SER A 74 10.94 -19.98 2.31
CA SER A 74 11.87 -20.21 1.19
C SER A 74 11.80 -21.66 0.71
N GLU A 75 12.07 -21.84 -0.58
CA GLU A 75 12.01 -23.15 -1.24
C GLU A 75 12.84 -24.22 -0.52
N SER A 76 14.07 -23.88 -0.13
CA SER A 76 14.98 -24.80 0.58
C SER A 76 14.50 -25.20 1.97
N LEU A 77 13.63 -24.42 2.61
CA LEU A 77 13.12 -24.70 3.95
C LEU A 77 11.73 -25.34 3.96
N ALA A 78 11.01 -25.33 2.83
CA ALA A 78 9.60 -25.71 2.77
C ALA A 78 9.36 -27.14 3.26
N GLU A 79 10.18 -28.12 2.86
CA GLU A 79 10.02 -29.53 3.25
C GLU A 79 10.12 -29.72 4.78
N ALA A 80 11.04 -29.02 5.43
CA ALA A 80 11.24 -29.12 6.87
C ALA A 80 10.24 -28.27 7.68
N ALA A 81 9.77 -27.16 7.10
CA ALA A 81 8.89 -26.21 7.78
C ALA A 81 7.42 -26.65 7.77
N VAL A 82 6.89 -27.01 6.60
CA VAL A 82 5.44 -27.26 6.39
C VAL A 82 4.85 -28.25 7.39
N PRO A 83 5.51 -29.37 7.74
CA PRO A 83 4.95 -30.32 8.70
C PRO A 83 4.73 -29.77 10.12
N LEU A 84 5.34 -28.63 10.46
CA LEU A 84 5.18 -27.99 11.77
C LEU A 84 3.99 -27.03 11.83
N PHE A 85 3.35 -26.75 10.70
CA PHE A 85 2.23 -25.83 10.59
C PHE A 85 0.89 -26.58 10.52
N ASP A 86 -0.17 -25.87 10.92
CA ASP A 86 -1.55 -26.38 10.83
C ASP A 86 -1.94 -26.59 9.36
N GLU A 87 -2.71 -27.64 9.08
CA GLU A 87 -3.19 -28.00 7.72
C GLU A 87 -4.02 -26.88 7.04
N LYS A 88 -4.58 -25.96 7.82
CA LYS A 88 -5.36 -24.82 7.30
C LYS A 88 -4.48 -23.61 6.97
N THR A 89 -3.19 -23.70 7.19
CA THR A 89 -2.27 -22.61 6.87
C THR A 89 -2.05 -22.52 5.35
N ASP A 90 -2.30 -21.36 4.76
CA ASP A 90 -1.95 -21.08 3.36
C ASP A 90 -0.43 -21.01 3.22
N ILE A 91 0.15 -21.85 2.38
CA ILE A 91 1.61 -21.91 2.19
C ILE A 91 1.99 -21.17 0.91
N VAL A 92 2.87 -20.19 1.05
CA VAL A 92 3.49 -19.47 -0.08
C VAL A 92 4.99 -19.78 -0.09
N ILE A 93 5.42 -20.52 -1.12
CA ILE A 93 6.83 -20.89 -1.28
C ILE A 93 7.50 -19.83 -2.18
N LEU A 94 8.58 -19.25 -1.70
CA LEU A 94 9.33 -18.21 -2.39
C LEU A 94 10.75 -18.70 -2.73
N PRO A 95 11.34 -18.23 -3.83
CA PRO A 95 12.72 -18.58 -4.20
C PRO A 95 13.71 -18.23 -3.09
N ASP A 96 14.74 -19.03 -2.94
CA ASP A 96 15.81 -18.76 -1.98
C ASP A 96 16.44 -17.38 -2.20
N GLY A 97 16.67 -16.68 -1.10
CA GLY A 97 17.19 -15.32 -1.11
C GLY A 97 16.15 -14.24 -1.41
N CYS A 98 14.85 -14.59 -1.48
CA CYS A 98 13.78 -13.62 -1.57
C CYS A 98 13.66 -12.83 -0.26
N ALA A 99 13.57 -11.52 -0.37
CA ALA A 99 13.35 -10.62 0.76
C ALA A 99 11.86 -10.27 0.90
N TYR A 100 11.39 -10.21 2.13
CA TYR A 100 10.05 -9.80 2.50
C TYR A 100 10.02 -8.32 2.87
N VAL A 101 9.14 -7.55 2.24
CA VAL A 101 8.85 -6.15 2.53
C VAL A 101 7.40 -6.09 3.00
N ASP A 102 7.17 -5.59 4.22
CA ASP A 102 5.91 -5.69 4.97
C ASP A 102 4.94 -4.52 4.77
N ASP A 103 5.22 -3.65 3.80
CA ASP A 103 4.43 -2.44 3.52
C ASP A 103 4.55 -2.05 2.04
N ASP A 104 3.83 -1.00 1.65
CA ASP A 104 4.00 -0.37 0.34
C ASP A 104 5.45 0.04 0.13
N ALA A 105 5.91 -0.09 -1.11
CA ALA A 105 7.30 0.21 -1.44
C ALA A 105 7.42 0.95 -2.78
N GLU A 106 8.54 1.63 -2.94
CA GLU A 106 8.97 2.18 -4.22
C GLU A 106 10.23 1.47 -4.68
N LEU A 107 10.23 0.98 -5.91
CA LEU A 107 11.40 0.33 -6.50
C LEU A 107 12.47 1.40 -6.84
N ASN A 108 13.48 1.48 -6.01
CA ASN A 108 14.59 2.41 -6.19
C ASN A 108 15.92 1.79 -5.70
N GLU A 109 17.02 2.51 -5.87
CA GLU A 109 18.33 2.03 -5.43
C GLU A 109 18.41 1.73 -3.92
N ALA A 110 17.68 2.47 -3.09
CA ALA A 110 17.69 2.26 -1.64
C ALA A 110 17.00 0.95 -1.27
N LEU A 111 15.86 0.65 -1.86
CA LEU A 111 15.17 -0.63 -1.69
C LEU A 111 16.05 -1.78 -2.19
N PHE A 112 16.61 -1.63 -3.39
CA PHE A 112 17.47 -2.65 -4.00
C PHE A 112 18.73 -2.92 -3.18
N LYS A 113 19.41 -1.89 -2.67
CA LYS A 113 20.59 -2.04 -1.80
C LYS A 113 20.25 -2.75 -0.49
N ARG A 114 19.04 -2.56 0.04
CA ARG A 114 18.61 -3.16 1.30
C ARG A 114 18.17 -4.60 1.16
N TYR A 115 17.45 -4.93 0.10
CA TYR A 115 16.72 -6.18 -0.04
C TYR A 115 17.20 -7.07 -1.21
N GLY A 116 17.98 -6.51 -2.15
CA GLY A 116 18.41 -7.23 -3.35
C GLY A 116 17.33 -7.30 -4.43
N GLY A 117 17.55 -8.14 -5.44
CA GLY A 117 16.69 -8.22 -6.62
C GLY A 117 15.64 -9.32 -6.61
N LYS A 118 15.44 -10.04 -5.50
CA LYS A 118 14.34 -10.99 -5.32
C LYS A 118 13.42 -10.47 -4.22
N LEU A 119 12.22 -10.01 -4.58
CA LEU A 119 11.35 -9.26 -3.71
C LEU A 119 9.95 -9.87 -3.60
N TYR A 120 9.44 -9.98 -2.40
CA TYR A 120 8.03 -10.16 -2.09
C TYR A 120 7.54 -8.93 -1.33
N ILE A 121 6.66 -8.16 -1.94
CA ILE A 121 6.07 -6.94 -1.37
C ILE A 121 4.67 -7.27 -0.85
N ASP A 122 4.41 -7.04 0.44
CA ASP A 122 3.12 -7.32 1.11
C ASP A 122 2.20 -6.10 1.11
N GLY A 123 2.33 -5.25 0.13
CA GLY A 123 1.58 -4.04 -0.16
C GLY A 123 1.63 -3.74 -1.64
N ASP A 124 1.49 -2.47 -1.99
CA ASP A 124 1.64 -1.96 -3.35
C ASP A 124 3.11 -1.67 -3.68
N LEU A 125 3.46 -1.78 -4.95
CA LEU A 125 4.78 -1.39 -5.44
C LEU A 125 4.66 -0.27 -6.48
N SER A 126 5.37 0.83 -6.25
CA SER A 126 5.50 1.92 -7.22
C SER A 126 6.80 1.79 -8.01
N VAL A 127 6.69 1.90 -9.33
CA VAL A 127 7.80 1.93 -10.28
C VAL A 127 7.78 3.28 -10.99
N THR A 128 8.65 4.18 -10.54
CA THR A 128 8.80 5.56 -11.01
C THR A 128 9.95 5.68 -12.02
N PRO A 129 10.18 6.81 -12.68
CA PRO A 129 11.34 6.96 -13.58
C PRO A 129 12.68 6.65 -12.89
N ASP A 130 12.81 6.92 -11.58
CA ASP A 130 14.01 6.60 -10.79
C ASP A 130 14.27 5.09 -10.66
N SER A 131 13.25 4.27 -10.88
CA SER A 131 13.38 2.80 -10.86
C SER A 131 14.16 2.26 -12.07
N ALA A 132 14.34 3.04 -13.13
CA ALA A 132 14.95 2.61 -14.37
C ALA A 132 16.35 2.02 -14.18
N SER A 133 17.12 2.52 -13.21
CA SER A 133 18.49 2.08 -12.92
C SER A 133 18.58 0.68 -12.30
N VAL A 134 17.53 0.23 -11.61
CA VAL A 134 17.52 -1.04 -10.87
C VAL A 134 16.57 -2.08 -11.45
N LEU A 135 15.65 -1.67 -12.32
CA LEU A 135 14.59 -2.53 -12.85
C LEU A 135 15.16 -3.80 -13.54
N ASP A 136 16.21 -3.66 -14.35
CA ASP A 136 16.83 -4.78 -15.05
C ASP A 136 17.60 -5.76 -14.14
N GLN A 137 17.79 -5.40 -12.87
CA GLN A 137 18.45 -6.23 -11.86
C GLN A 137 17.45 -7.01 -11.01
N VAL A 138 16.14 -6.79 -11.21
CA VAL A 138 15.08 -7.53 -10.52
C VAL A 138 15.00 -8.93 -11.12
N ALA A 139 15.34 -9.93 -10.31
CA ALA A 139 15.36 -11.33 -10.72
C ALA A 139 14.08 -12.10 -10.33
N TYR A 140 13.33 -11.59 -9.36
CA TYR A 140 12.05 -12.12 -8.93
C TYR A 140 11.23 -11.00 -8.28
N LEU A 141 9.96 -10.89 -8.65
CA LEU A 141 9.06 -9.90 -8.09
C LEU A 141 7.67 -10.50 -7.87
N GLN A 142 7.22 -10.49 -6.63
CA GLN A 142 5.84 -10.77 -6.27
C GLN A 142 5.30 -9.62 -5.42
N VAL A 143 4.24 -8.99 -5.90
CA VAL A 143 3.53 -7.89 -5.25
C VAL A 143 2.16 -8.41 -4.83
N LYS A 144 1.82 -8.28 -3.57
CA LYS A 144 0.53 -8.76 -3.03
C LYS A 144 -0.61 -7.81 -3.36
N GLY A 145 -0.30 -6.54 -3.51
CA GLY A 145 -1.19 -5.48 -3.93
C GLY A 145 -1.00 -5.09 -5.40
N ASP A 146 -1.23 -3.83 -5.69
CA ASP A 146 -1.14 -3.26 -7.03
C ASP A 146 0.30 -2.92 -7.42
N LEU A 147 0.60 -3.10 -8.70
CA LEU A 147 1.86 -2.67 -9.31
C LEU A 147 1.61 -1.37 -10.09
N MET A 148 1.99 -0.23 -9.50
CA MET A 148 1.86 1.09 -10.10
C MET A 148 3.11 1.42 -10.91
N VAL A 149 2.97 1.65 -12.20
CA VAL A 149 4.10 1.80 -13.11
C VAL A 149 3.99 3.10 -13.90
N CYS A 150 5.03 3.92 -13.91
CA CYS A 150 5.07 5.08 -14.79
C CYS A 150 5.05 4.67 -16.26
N ARG A 151 4.46 5.53 -17.10
CA ARG A 151 4.22 5.24 -18.52
C ARG A 151 5.50 4.81 -19.25
N SER A 152 6.62 5.48 -19.00
CA SER A 152 7.90 5.22 -19.66
C SER A 152 8.52 3.85 -19.35
N LEU A 153 8.15 3.22 -18.22
CA LEU A 153 8.68 1.93 -17.80
C LEU A 153 7.69 0.76 -17.96
N LYS A 154 6.46 1.02 -18.43
CA LYS A 154 5.42 0.01 -18.55
C LYS A 154 5.87 -1.24 -19.30
N ASP A 155 6.43 -1.07 -20.49
CA ASP A 155 6.81 -2.19 -21.36
C ASP A 155 7.94 -3.01 -20.70
N ARG A 156 8.92 -2.35 -20.08
CA ARG A 156 10.00 -3.03 -19.35
C ARG A 156 9.51 -3.84 -18.15
N VAL A 157 8.52 -3.33 -17.43
CA VAL A 157 7.92 -4.06 -16.31
C VAL A 157 7.12 -5.26 -16.78
N GLN A 158 6.46 -5.16 -17.94
CA GLN A 158 5.72 -6.29 -18.52
C GLN A 158 6.64 -7.41 -19.02
N GLU A 159 7.92 -7.13 -19.29
CA GLU A 159 8.94 -8.14 -19.62
C GLU A 159 9.43 -8.92 -18.37
N LEU A 160 9.19 -8.40 -17.16
CA LEU A 160 9.49 -9.13 -15.93
C LEU A 160 8.45 -10.23 -15.70
N ASP A 161 8.90 -11.40 -15.27
CA ASP A 161 8.01 -12.47 -14.77
C ASP A 161 7.55 -12.12 -13.34
N ALA A 162 6.69 -11.08 -13.24
CA ALA A 162 6.21 -10.54 -12.00
C ALA A 162 4.78 -11.00 -11.70
N VAL A 163 4.50 -11.31 -10.43
CA VAL A 163 3.17 -11.64 -9.93
C VAL A 163 2.63 -10.44 -9.16
N TYR A 164 1.44 -9.96 -9.49
CA TYR A 164 0.78 -8.82 -8.85
C TYR A 164 -0.75 -8.96 -8.96
N ASP A 165 -1.50 -8.17 -8.19
CA ASP A 165 -2.96 -8.18 -8.24
C ASP A 165 -3.44 -7.41 -9.48
N GLU A 166 -3.11 -6.12 -9.59
CA GLU A 166 -3.41 -5.29 -10.75
C GLU A 166 -2.18 -4.47 -11.19
N LEU A 167 -2.05 -4.22 -12.52
CA LEU A 167 -1.06 -3.29 -13.05
C LEU A 167 -1.73 -1.99 -13.43
N ARG A 168 -1.36 -0.91 -12.74
CA ARG A 168 -1.87 0.44 -12.99
C ARG A 168 -0.78 1.33 -13.60
N VAL A 169 -1.12 1.95 -14.72
CA VAL A 169 -0.22 2.95 -15.33
C VAL A 169 -0.47 4.30 -14.66
N VAL A 170 0.55 4.84 -14.03
CA VAL A 170 0.51 6.11 -13.29
C VAL A 170 1.42 7.16 -13.92
N GLY A 171 1.32 8.41 -13.48
CA GLY A 171 2.28 9.46 -13.84
C GLY A 171 3.67 9.19 -13.27
N GLY A 172 4.67 9.82 -13.88
CA GLY A 172 6.05 9.74 -13.40
C GLY A 172 6.22 10.30 -11.99
N LEU A 173 5.42 11.30 -11.62
CA LEU A 173 5.30 11.79 -10.25
C LEU A 173 4.02 11.20 -9.60
N LEU A 174 4.20 10.27 -8.67
CA LEU A 174 3.12 9.71 -7.86
C LEU A 174 3.11 10.34 -6.46
N ILE A 175 2.04 11.07 -6.13
CA ILE A 175 1.87 11.74 -4.83
C ILE A 175 0.81 10.99 -4.03
N ARG A 176 1.18 10.46 -2.86
CA ARG A 176 0.27 9.67 -2.00
C ARG A 176 0.29 10.12 -0.54
N ASN A 177 -0.80 9.78 0.16
CA ASN A 177 -0.91 9.88 1.63
C ASN A 177 -0.59 11.30 2.16
N ARG A 178 -1.08 12.35 1.49
CA ARG A 178 -0.90 13.73 1.93
C ARG A 178 -2.15 14.24 2.65
N PRO A 179 -2.00 14.85 3.86
CA PRO A 179 -3.13 15.47 4.54
C PRO A 179 -3.63 16.72 3.80
N ALA A 180 -2.72 17.42 3.11
CA ALA A 180 -3.03 18.53 2.21
C ALA A 180 -2.00 18.59 1.09
N LEU A 181 -2.46 18.92 -0.12
CA LEU A 181 -1.65 19.01 -1.33
C LEU A 181 -2.17 20.16 -2.20
N GLU A 182 -1.30 21.08 -2.55
CA GLU A 182 -1.58 22.12 -3.54
C GLU A 182 -0.91 21.76 -4.86
N ILE A 183 -1.68 21.72 -5.93
CA ILE A 183 -1.19 21.46 -7.29
C ILE A 183 -1.11 22.81 -8.01
N THR A 184 0.11 23.20 -8.36
CA THR A 184 0.40 24.43 -9.11
C THR A 184 0.78 24.12 -10.54
N ALA A 185 0.75 25.12 -11.42
CA ALA A 185 1.19 24.99 -12.80
C ALA A 185 2.67 24.56 -12.88
N GLY A 186 3.52 25.08 -11.98
CA GLY A 186 4.93 24.68 -11.91
C GLY A 186 5.12 23.20 -11.60
N LEU A 187 4.40 22.68 -10.61
CA LEU A 187 4.49 21.26 -10.24
C LEU A 187 4.10 20.35 -11.42
N LEU A 188 3.02 20.69 -12.13
CA LEU A 188 2.58 19.92 -13.29
C LEU A 188 3.54 20.03 -14.48
N ALA A 189 4.11 21.22 -14.72
CA ALA A 189 5.03 21.43 -15.84
C ALA A 189 6.37 20.71 -15.66
N ASP A 190 6.84 20.57 -14.41
CA ASP A 190 8.11 19.94 -14.07
C ASP A 190 8.00 18.40 -13.96
N ALA A 191 6.79 17.85 -13.96
CA ALA A 191 6.57 16.41 -13.82
C ALA A 191 6.81 15.67 -15.14
N GLU A 192 7.89 14.87 -15.19
CA GLU A 192 8.10 13.93 -16.29
C GLU A 192 7.04 12.82 -16.25
N ASP A 193 6.49 12.45 -17.42
CA ASP A 193 5.43 11.44 -17.57
C ASP A 193 4.11 11.77 -16.82
N GLY A 194 3.93 13.02 -16.37
CA GLY A 194 2.73 13.52 -15.70
C GLY A 194 2.63 13.17 -14.22
N VAL A 195 1.48 13.50 -13.62
CA VAL A 195 1.20 13.37 -12.17
C VAL A 195 0.03 12.43 -11.94
N SER A 196 0.19 11.51 -10.99
CA SER A 196 -0.90 10.75 -10.38
C SER A 196 -1.01 11.05 -8.89
N ILE A 197 -2.23 11.15 -8.38
CA ILE A 197 -2.51 11.50 -6.98
C ILE A 197 -3.39 10.40 -6.38
N ALA A 198 -3.06 9.94 -5.17
CA ALA A 198 -3.83 8.91 -4.47
C ALA A 198 -3.85 9.13 -2.96
N ASP A 199 -4.94 8.74 -2.30
CA ASP A 199 -5.06 8.72 -0.84
C ASP A 199 -4.71 10.08 -0.18
N CYS A 200 -5.12 11.20 -0.78
CA CYS A 200 -4.85 12.53 -0.25
C CYS A 200 -6.11 13.13 0.39
N ALA A 201 -6.01 13.56 1.66
CA ALA A 201 -7.17 14.05 2.38
C ALA A 201 -7.75 15.35 1.79
N ASN A 202 -6.89 16.28 1.31
CA ASN A 202 -7.30 17.50 0.63
C ASN A 202 -6.33 17.84 -0.50
N VAL A 203 -6.83 17.90 -1.72
CA VAL A 203 -6.07 18.31 -2.91
C VAL A 203 -6.69 19.60 -3.45
N THR A 204 -5.90 20.64 -3.60
CA THR A 204 -6.35 21.92 -4.16
C THR A 204 -5.60 22.21 -5.45
N PHE A 205 -6.34 22.45 -6.54
CA PHE A 205 -5.76 22.94 -7.78
C PHE A 205 -5.75 24.46 -7.76
N ALA A 206 -4.57 25.04 -7.89
CA ALA A 206 -4.38 26.49 -7.90
C ALA A 206 -4.97 27.16 -9.17
N GLU A 207 -5.20 28.46 -9.11
CA GLU A 207 -5.76 29.24 -10.22
C GLU A 207 -4.84 29.30 -11.45
N ASP A 208 -3.54 29.16 -11.26
CA ASP A 208 -2.53 29.16 -12.33
C ASP A 208 -2.51 27.87 -13.18
N VAL A 209 -3.23 26.83 -12.72
CA VAL A 209 -3.33 25.55 -13.44
C VAL A 209 -4.34 25.65 -14.57
N THR A 210 -3.84 25.69 -15.81
CA THR A 210 -4.72 25.78 -16.99
C THR A 210 -5.36 24.45 -17.36
N PRO A 211 -6.54 24.44 -18.02
CA PRO A 211 -7.19 23.25 -18.52
C PRO A 211 -6.31 22.39 -19.43
N GLU A 212 -5.48 23.03 -20.26
CA GLU A 212 -4.56 22.36 -21.18
C GLU A 212 -3.47 21.62 -20.42
N LEU A 213 -2.93 22.25 -19.37
CA LEU A 213 -1.91 21.67 -18.52
C LEU A 213 -2.46 20.46 -17.76
N LEU A 214 -3.69 20.58 -17.21
CA LEU A 214 -4.37 19.45 -16.57
C LEU A 214 -4.55 18.27 -17.51
N LYS A 215 -5.10 18.49 -18.71
CA LYS A 215 -5.30 17.43 -19.71
C LYS A 215 -4.01 16.76 -20.15
N GLY A 216 -2.90 17.51 -20.14
CA GLY A 216 -1.59 17.00 -20.57
C GLY A 216 -0.85 16.25 -19.48
N GLN A 217 -1.02 16.65 -18.22
CA GLN A 217 -0.15 16.22 -17.13
C GLN A 217 -0.86 15.44 -16.00
N LEU A 218 -2.16 15.68 -15.75
CA LEU A 218 -2.88 14.87 -14.75
C LEU A 218 -3.25 13.53 -15.36
N MET A 219 -2.75 12.45 -14.78
CA MET A 219 -2.97 11.08 -15.26
C MET A 219 -4.15 10.41 -14.55
N SER A 220 -4.20 10.51 -13.22
CA SER A 220 -5.26 9.96 -12.37
C SER A 220 -5.30 10.67 -11.03
N ILE A 221 -6.45 10.61 -10.38
CA ILE A 221 -6.61 10.99 -8.99
C ILE A 221 -7.60 10.02 -8.34
N THR A 222 -7.21 9.41 -7.21
CA THR A 222 -8.01 8.38 -6.54
C THR A 222 -8.11 8.66 -5.04
N ASP A 223 -9.19 8.19 -4.41
CA ASP A 223 -9.40 8.21 -2.95
C ASP A 223 -9.07 9.56 -2.29
N SER A 224 -9.50 10.66 -2.90
CA SER A 224 -9.11 12.01 -2.48
C SER A 224 -10.29 12.99 -2.44
N ILE A 225 -10.20 14.02 -1.58
CA ILE A 225 -11.09 15.17 -1.61
C ILE A 225 -10.42 16.28 -2.41
N VAL A 226 -11.09 16.76 -3.46
CA VAL A 226 -10.49 17.65 -4.44
C VAL A 226 -11.25 18.96 -4.54
N PHE A 227 -10.51 20.07 -4.48
CA PHE A 227 -11.00 21.44 -4.67
C PHE A 227 -10.34 22.07 -5.91
N CYS A 228 -11.15 22.50 -6.85
CA CYS A 228 -10.71 23.18 -8.07
C CYS A 228 -10.94 24.68 -7.93
N ALA A 229 -10.10 25.48 -8.59
CA ALA A 229 -10.27 26.93 -8.62
C ALA A 229 -11.45 27.39 -9.52
N GLY A 230 -11.93 26.50 -10.39
CA GLY A 230 -13.05 26.82 -11.26
C GLY A 230 -13.72 25.60 -11.88
N LYS A 231 -14.89 25.84 -12.48
CA LYS A 231 -15.74 24.77 -13.04
C LYS A 231 -15.08 24.00 -14.19
N GLU A 232 -14.25 24.66 -14.99
CA GLU A 232 -13.57 24.03 -16.11
C GLU A 232 -12.50 23.03 -15.64
N GLN A 233 -11.69 23.41 -14.62
CA GLN A 233 -10.77 22.49 -13.95
C GLN A 233 -11.53 21.30 -13.34
N MET A 234 -12.64 21.57 -12.63
CA MET A 234 -13.46 20.54 -12.00
C MET A 234 -13.94 19.50 -13.03
N ASN A 235 -14.42 19.91 -14.19
CA ASN A 235 -14.91 18.99 -15.23
C ASN A 235 -13.80 18.06 -15.74
N ILE A 236 -12.56 18.56 -15.87
CA ILE A 236 -11.42 17.75 -16.30
C ILE A 236 -11.02 16.77 -15.19
N VAL A 237 -10.92 17.26 -13.97
CA VAL A 237 -10.55 16.43 -12.81
C VAL A 237 -11.58 15.32 -12.59
N GLN A 238 -12.87 15.61 -12.67
CA GLN A 238 -13.93 14.61 -12.54
C GLN A 238 -13.85 13.48 -13.58
N ALA A 239 -13.36 13.77 -14.78
CA ALA A 239 -13.17 12.76 -15.81
C ALA A 239 -12.00 11.77 -15.53
N LEU A 240 -11.09 12.14 -14.63
CA LEU A 240 -9.89 11.37 -14.26
C LEU A 240 -9.93 10.87 -12.81
N ALA A 241 -11.00 11.23 -12.08
CA ALA A 241 -11.15 10.94 -10.65
C ALA A 241 -11.90 9.62 -10.44
N GLU A 242 -11.35 8.74 -9.59
CA GLU A 242 -12.01 7.53 -9.10
C GLU A 242 -12.13 7.62 -7.57
N ASP A 243 -13.29 7.31 -7.03
CA ASP A 243 -13.59 7.34 -5.59
C ASP A 243 -13.25 8.67 -4.89
N CYS A 244 -13.40 9.78 -5.63
CA CYS A 244 -13.08 11.14 -5.19
C CYS A 244 -14.32 11.98 -4.96
N CYS A 245 -14.24 12.89 -3.98
CA CYS A 245 -15.14 14.03 -3.84
C CYS A 245 -14.54 15.24 -4.56
N VAL A 246 -15.09 15.67 -5.70
CA VAL A 246 -14.57 16.82 -6.47
C VAL A 246 -15.55 17.99 -6.40
N SER A 247 -15.05 19.15 -5.99
CA SER A 247 -15.80 20.41 -5.91
C SER A 247 -14.99 21.58 -6.47
N TYR A 248 -15.63 22.71 -6.73
CA TYR A 248 -14.92 23.95 -7.01
C TYR A 248 -15.38 25.06 -6.06
N LEU A 249 -14.49 26.00 -5.79
CA LEU A 249 -14.81 27.18 -4.99
C LEU A 249 -15.49 28.18 -5.93
N GLU A 250 -16.76 28.46 -5.67
CA GLU A 250 -17.40 29.60 -6.34
C GLU A 250 -16.68 30.87 -5.86
N PRO A 251 -16.25 31.76 -6.79
CA PRO A 251 -15.82 33.10 -6.36
C PRO A 251 -16.99 33.71 -5.61
N GLY A 252 -16.76 34.08 -4.36
CA GLY A 252 -17.80 34.68 -3.54
C GLY A 252 -18.42 35.83 -4.31
N GLU A 253 -19.73 35.80 -4.54
CA GLU A 253 -20.49 37.00 -4.81
C GLU A 253 -20.26 37.88 -3.60
N GLU A 254 -19.59 39.00 -3.76
CA GLU A 254 -19.61 40.12 -2.81
C GLU A 254 -21.03 40.65 -2.76
N ASP A 255 -21.97 39.87 -2.28
CA ASP A 255 -23.26 40.36 -1.89
C ASP A 255 -23.06 41.24 -0.67
N GLY A 256 -23.06 42.55 -0.92
CA GLY A 256 -23.11 43.56 0.11
C GLY A 256 -24.45 43.51 0.85
N GLU A 257 -24.64 42.48 1.66
CA GLU A 257 -25.70 42.44 2.69
C GLU A 257 -25.01 42.16 4.03
N ASP A 258 -25.20 43.15 4.92
CA ASP A 258 -24.89 43.16 6.31
C ASP A 258 -25.38 41.87 6.99
N TRP A 259 -24.48 40.91 7.25
CA TRP A 259 -24.78 39.73 8.04
C TRP A 259 -24.32 39.94 9.46
N ASP A 260 -25.27 39.92 10.39
CA ASP A 260 -25.04 39.89 11.82
C ASP A 260 -24.01 38.81 12.22
N ASP A 261 -23.16 39.17 13.14
CA ASP A 261 -21.86 38.60 13.52
C ASP A 261 -21.89 37.21 14.20
N GLU A 262 -22.91 36.37 13.99
CA GLU A 262 -23.06 35.12 14.75
C GLU A 262 -22.81 33.80 14.01
N ASP A 263 -22.52 33.78 12.67
CA ASP A 263 -22.38 32.51 11.94
C ASP A 263 -21.14 32.40 11.04
N LYS A 264 -19.98 32.79 11.53
CA LYS A 264 -18.69 32.76 10.76
C LYS A 264 -18.07 31.38 10.57
N ASN A 265 -18.78 30.27 10.75
CA ASN A 265 -18.18 28.92 10.68
C ASN A 265 -18.98 27.88 9.89
N THR A 266 -19.77 28.31 8.90
CA THR A 266 -20.52 27.35 8.08
C THR A 266 -19.92 27.25 6.68
N VAL A 267 -19.17 26.16 6.43
CA VAL A 267 -18.74 25.79 5.08
C VAL A 267 -19.90 25.03 4.42
N LYS A 268 -20.53 25.62 3.39
CA LYS A 268 -21.53 24.90 2.58
C LYS A 268 -20.81 23.93 1.65
N ILE A 269 -20.83 22.64 1.98
CA ILE A 269 -20.36 21.55 1.12
C ILE A 269 -21.57 21.08 0.30
N ASN A 270 -21.60 21.39 -0.99
CA ASN A 270 -22.56 20.80 -1.93
C ASN A 270 -22.04 19.43 -2.37
N THR A 271 -22.45 18.38 -1.68
CA THR A 271 -22.19 16.99 -2.07
C THR A 271 -23.32 16.52 -2.97
N ALA A 272 -23.02 16.33 -4.27
CA ALA A 272 -23.88 15.56 -5.13
C ALA A 272 -23.52 14.08 -4.99
N PHE A 273 -24.30 13.34 -4.20
CA PHE A 273 -24.21 11.89 -4.14
C PHE A 273 -24.86 11.29 -5.39
N HIS A 274 -24.12 10.60 -6.21
CA HIS A 274 -24.65 9.63 -7.17
C HIS A 274 -24.47 8.22 -6.58
N THR A 275 -25.58 7.65 -6.10
CA THR A 275 -25.70 6.22 -5.82
C THR A 275 -26.04 5.51 -7.13
N PHE A 276 -25.25 4.49 -7.47
CA PHE A 276 -25.61 3.45 -8.43
C PHE A 276 -25.93 2.16 -7.69
#